data_68c9d4ec18d503edb8de17a433b379d0
#
_entry.id   68c9d4ec18d503edb8de17a433b379d0
#
_cell.length_a   1.000
_cell.length_b   1.000
_cell.length_c   1.000
_cell.angle_alpha   90.00
_cell.angle_beta   90.00
_cell.angle_gamma   90.00
#
_symmetry.space_group_name_H-M   'P 1'
#
loop_
_entity.id
_entity.type
_entity.pdbx_description
1 polymer ?
#
loop_
_entity_poly.entity_id
_entity_poly.type
_entity_poly.pdbx_seq_one_letter_code
_entity_poly.pdbx_strand_id
1 'polypeptide(L)'
;MRELLPRAIDAAFAATVSSRPLPLREARIMTVGSATTFAIAAAFLLATAPAGSAAPSAAEPFDAAAAWREFDELVRLRYGYLERPGIHGDAILRHFAPAAEATKTPPQFIDVLQLVAHNFADPHFIVGPLNDDDYAVFPTSADLFAEGVGESFSIVDVRRDSDAAARGVTPGARVVTIDGLSPQLAIERALGRPFVELSREQKNAGINIALAGRRHHRRSLVLASGAETRSFDLAPTNALADSIAARAPVTVDRRPGGVAVIRIENSLGNNATIQAFAGALNSVRDSRRLVIDLRNTPSGGNTTVARGILGHFVDREHPYQIHVVPGEERQFGVPRKFVEYVLPIAPRYRGKVIVLGGHWTGSMGEGLMIAFNAIGIPTAGSQLAHLLGALSNEQLERSGARVDLGEEQLFDVRGRPRENFIPDIHIEGEEGSAQGDPLLERALRALG
;
A
#
# COMPACT_ATOMS: atom_id res chain seq x y z
N MET A 1 -18.47 48.14 -31.29
CA MET A 1 -19.49 48.53 -30.31
C MET A 1 -19.13 47.73 -29.05
N ARG A 2 -18.23 48.22 -28.17
CA ARG A 2 -18.41 49.19 -27.09
C ARG A 2 -19.51 48.76 -26.14
N GLU A 3 -18.99 48.30 -24.96
CA GLU A 3 -19.29 48.79 -23.61
C GLU A 3 -20.54 48.21 -22.98
N LEU A 4 -20.39 47.55 -21.81
CA LEU A 4 -20.52 48.17 -20.49
C LEU A 4 -20.31 47.12 -19.35
N LEU A 5 -19.33 47.37 -18.53
CA LEU A 5 -19.23 46.89 -17.15
C LEU A 5 -20.16 47.71 -16.25
N PRO A 6 -20.51 47.22 -15.06
CA PRO A 6 -20.40 48.07 -13.90
C PRO A 6 -19.51 47.51 -12.81
N ARG A 7 -18.75 48.45 -12.24
CA ARG A 7 -17.94 48.41 -11.02
C ARG A 7 -18.84 48.51 -9.80
N ALA A 8 -18.18 48.11 -8.70
CA ALA A 8 -18.38 48.52 -7.31
C ALA A 8 -19.13 47.57 -6.41
N ILE A 9 -18.37 46.98 -5.46
CA ILE A 9 -18.57 47.23 -4.01
C ILE A 9 -17.22 46.93 -3.33
N ASP A 10 -16.47 48.03 -3.06
CA ASP A 10 -15.51 48.12 -1.97
C ASP A 10 -16.30 48.65 -0.77
N ALA A 11 -16.11 48.03 0.42
CA ALA A 11 -15.87 48.72 1.69
C ALA A 11 -16.11 47.81 2.91
N ALA A 12 -15.09 47.81 3.77
CA ALA A 12 -15.16 47.73 5.22
C ALA A 12 -15.39 46.38 5.89
N PHE A 13 -14.26 45.80 6.36
CA PHE A 13 -14.17 45.40 7.78
C PHE A 13 -12.68 45.38 8.21
N ALA A 14 -12.17 46.53 8.64
CA ALA A 14 -10.98 46.62 9.48
C ALA A 14 -11.43 46.48 10.93
N ALA A 15 -11.17 45.31 11.53
CA ALA A 15 -11.28 45.12 12.97
C ALA A 15 -9.89 44.84 13.54
N THR A 16 -9.35 45.82 14.18
CA THR A 16 -8.14 45.87 15.01
C THR A 16 -8.19 44.78 16.08
N VAL A 17 -7.31 43.79 15.99
CA VAL A 17 -7.06 42.86 17.12
C VAL A 17 -5.76 43.30 17.79
N SER A 18 -5.92 43.88 18.97
CA SER A 18 -4.88 44.25 19.92
C SER A 18 -4.17 43.00 20.44
N SER A 19 -2.87 42.94 20.18
CA SER A 19 -1.97 41.94 20.75
C SER A 19 -1.64 42.26 22.21
N ARG A 20 -2.13 41.43 23.13
CA ARG A 20 -1.55 41.30 24.48
C ARG A 20 -1.05 39.87 24.68
N PRO A 21 0.21 39.67 25.08
CA PRO A 21 0.72 38.33 25.41
C PRO A 21 0.19 37.88 26.78
N LEU A 22 -0.31 36.66 26.85
CA LEU A 22 -0.62 35.98 28.11
C LEU A 22 0.67 35.39 28.72
N PRO A 23 0.82 35.40 30.04
CA PRO A 23 2.02 34.91 30.70
C PRO A 23 2.06 33.39 30.75
N LEU A 24 3.21 32.83 30.43
CA LEU A 24 3.58 31.42 30.61
C LEU A 24 3.48 31.05 32.10
N ARG A 25 2.60 30.14 32.47
CA ARG A 25 2.61 29.46 33.76
C ARG A 25 3.60 28.29 33.67
N GLU A 26 4.65 28.40 34.48
CA GLU A 26 5.59 27.30 34.76
C GLU A 26 4.85 26.08 35.34
N ALA A 27 4.95 24.96 34.65
CA ALA A 27 4.53 23.66 35.18
C ALA A 27 5.68 23.11 36.06
N ARG A 28 5.49 23.17 37.38
CA ARG A 28 6.38 22.53 38.37
C ARG A 28 6.26 21.01 38.20
N ILE A 29 7.37 20.37 37.89
CA ILE A 29 7.55 18.93 38.00
C ILE A 29 7.56 18.58 39.49
N MET A 30 6.55 17.86 39.96
CA MET A 30 6.58 17.19 41.27
C MET A 30 7.20 15.81 41.10
N THR A 31 8.40 15.66 41.62
CA THR A 31 9.00 14.39 41.94
C THR A 31 8.30 13.82 43.20
N VAL A 32 7.64 12.68 43.10
CA VAL A 32 7.16 11.94 44.28
C VAL A 32 8.13 10.79 44.52
N GLY A 33 8.86 10.93 45.59
CA GLY A 33 9.68 9.84 46.14
C GLY A 33 8.95 9.10 47.24
N SER A 34 9.42 7.89 47.46
CA SER A 34 9.39 7.05 48.65
C SER A 34 8.11 6.31 49.05
N ALA A 35 8.31 5.03 49.12
CA ALA A 35 7.50 3.98 49.71
C ALA A 35 7.08 4.26 51.16
N THR A 36 5.84 3.96 51.45
CA THR A 36 5.41 3.66 52.84
C THR A 36 4.49 2.46 52.83
N THR A 37 4.99 1.39 53.41
CA THR A 37 4.29 0.13 53.66
C THR A 37 3.24 0.34 54.76
N PHE A 38 1.95 0.14 54.45
CA PHE A 38 0.92 -0.04 55.46
C PHE A 38 0.40 -1.47 55.43
N ALA A 39 0.73 -2.21 56.47
CA ALA A 39 0.14 -3.49 56.78
C ALA A 39 -1.25 -3.26 57.39
N ILE A 40 -2.30 -3.69 56.73
CA ILE A 40 -3.65 -3.80 57.29
C ILE A 40 -3.95 -5.30 57.46
N ALA A 41 -4.01 -5.74 58.71
CA ALA A 41 -4.51 -7.06 59.09
C ALA A 41 -6.03 -7.08 58.85
N ALA A 42 -6.51 -7.85 57.90
CA ALA A 42 -7.92 -8.14 57.71
C ALA A 42 -8.23 -9.54 58.23
N ALA A 43 -9.14 -9.60 59.21
CA ALA A 43 -9.65 -10.82 59.80
C ALA A 43 -10.45 -11.64 58.75
N PHE A 44 -10.07 -12.91 58.58
CA PHE A 44 -10.81 -13.88 57.77
C PHE A 44 -12.08 -14.33 58.53
N LEU A 45 -13.23 -13.92 58.03
CA LEU A 45 -14.49 -14.61 58.28
C LEU A 45 -14.68 -15.64 57.15
N LEU A 46 -14.47 -16.91 57.46
CA LEU A 46 -14.81 -18.02 56.57
C LEU A 46 -16.35 -18.14 56.47
N ALA A 47 -16.89 -17.62 55.39
CA ALA A 47 -18.23 -17.98 54.91
C ALA A 47 -18.02 -19.08 53.85
N THR A 48 -18.33 -20.33 54.21
CA THR A 48 -18.41 -21.46 53.27
C THR A 48 -19.68 -21.28 52.42
N ALA A 49 -19.52 -20.68 51.21
CA ALA A 49 -20.52 -20.78 50.19
C ALA A 49 -20.31 -22.10 49.42
N PRO A 50 -21.37 -22.82 49.04
CA PRO A 50 -21.24 -24.02 48.25
C PRO A 50 -20.66 -23.65 46.87
N ALA A 51 -19.57 -24.32 46.49
CA ALA A 51 -19.00 -24.24 45.16
C ALA A 51 -20.00 -24.86 44.16
N GLY A 52 -20.89 -24.05 43.67
CA GLY A 52 -21.60 -24.33 42.42
C GLY A 52 -20.58 -24.24 41.30
N SER A 53 -20.09 -25.38 40.83
CA SER A 53 -19.36 -25.51 39.57
C SER A 53 -20.31 -25.06 38.47
N ALA A 54 -20.23 -23.76 38.07
CA ALA A 54 -20.80 -23.34 36.83
C ALA A 54 -20.00 -24.09 35.74
N ALA A 55 -20.65 -25.03 35.06
CA ALA A 55 -20.12 -25.62 33.87
C ALA A 55 -19.76 -24.45 32.89
N PRO A 56 -18.61 -24.54 32.20
CA PRO A 56 -18.30 -23.53 31.21
C PRO A 56 -19.47 -23.43 30.26
N SER A 57 -20.07 -22.24 30.12
CA SER A 57 -21.10 -21.96 29.12
C SER A 57 -20.52 -22.43 27.78
N ALA A 58 -21.18 -23.37 27.13
CA ALA A 58 -20.82 -23.76 25.79
C ALA A 58 -20.78 -22.47 24.96
N ALA A 59 -19.62 -22.17 24.36
CA ALA A 59 -19.51 -21.02 23.48
C ALA A 59 -20.61 -21.15 22.40
N GLU A 60 -21.33 -20.05 22.19
CA GLU A 60 -22.37 -20.06 21.16
C GLU A 60 -21.76 -20.48 19.82
N PRO A 61 -22.46 -21.31 19.04
CA PRO A 61 -21.96 -21.74 17.74
C PRO A 61 -21.79 -20.53 16.82
N PHE A 62 -20.74 -20.52 15.99
CA PHE A 62 -20.43 -19.45 15.05
C PHE A 62 -21.59 -19.25 14.07
N ASP A 63 -22.17 -18.03 14.05
CA ASP A 63 -23.23 -17.65 13.12
C ASP A 63 -22.59 -17.06 11.83
N ALA A 64 -22.24 -17.95 10.91
CA ALA A 64 -21.61 -17.60 9.64
C ALA A 64 -22.51 -16.71 8.75
N ALA A 65 -23.83 -16.89 8.79
CA ALA A 65 -24.76 -16.08 8.01
C ALA A 65 -24.84 -14.64 8.54
N ALA A 66 -24.80 -14.44 9.87
CA ALA A 66 -24.74 -13.11 10.44
C ALA A 66 -23.37 -12.45 10.19
N ALA A 67 -22.27 -13.21 10.26
CA ALA A 67 -20.92 -12.72 9.94
C ALA A 67 -20.80 -12.32 8.46
N TRP A 68 -21.43 -13.08 7.56
CA TRP A 68 -21.47 -12.73 6.13
C TRP A 68 -22.22 -11.42 5.88
N ARG A 69 -23.38 -11.21 6.51
CA ARG A 69 -24.12 -9.95 6.37
C ARG A 69 -23.30 -8.75 6.83
N GLU A 70 -22.58 -8.86 7.94
CA GLU A 70 -21.68 -7.81 8.44
C GLU A 70 -20.58 -7.46 7.42
N PHE A 71 -19.93 -8.48 6.84
CA PHE A 71 -18.90 -8.28 5.81
C PHE A 71 -19.47 -7.71 4.50
N ASP A 72 -20.58 -8.27 3.99
CA ASP A 72 -21.22 -7.81 2.74
C ASP A 72 -21.67 -6.35 2.85
N GLU A 73 -22.26 -5.96 3.99
CA GLU A 73 -22.66 -4.57 4.27
C GLU A 73 -21.45 -3.64 4.33
N LEU A 74 -20.38 -4.04 5.03
CA LEU A 74 -19.13 -3.28 5.08
C LEU A 74 -18.58 -2.99 3.69
N VAL A 75 -18.44 -4.04 2.86
CA VAL A 75 -17.86 -3.90 1.52
C VAL A 75 -18.74 -3.03 0.63
N ARG A 76 -20.05 -3.26 0.63
CA ARG A 76 -20.99 -2.46 -0.18
C ARG A 76 -21.04 -1.00 0.22
N LEU A 77 -20.95 -0.74 1.53
CA LEU A 77 -21.06 0.62 2.03
C LEU A 77 -19.74 1.37 1.83
N ARG A 78 -18.59 0.76 2.17
CA ARG A 78 -17.33 1.48 2.33
C ARG A 78 -16.34 1.31 1.19
N TYR A 79 -16.31 0.15 0.50
CA TYR A 79 -15.31 -0.06 -0.55
C TYR A 79 -15.54 0.91 -1.73
N GLY A 80 -14.54 1.75 -2.00
CA GLY A 80 -14.62 2.82 -3.00
C GLY A 80 -14.67 2.32 -4.45
N TYR A 81 -14.27 1.06 -4.69
CA TYR A 81 -14.07 0.48 -6.02
C TYR A 81 -14.95 -0.76 -6.27
N LEU A 82 -16.14 -0.79 -5.67
CA LEU A 82 -17.07 -1.93 -5.74
C LEU A 82 -17.37 -2.36 -7.19
N GLU A 83 -17.56 -1.39 -8.06
CA GLU A 83 -17.78 -1.59 -9.49
C GLU A 83 -16.72 -0.83 -10.28
N ARG A 84 -15.99 -1.52 -11.14
CA ARG A 84 -15.00 -0.96 -12.04
C ARG A 84 -14.80 -1.86 -13.27
N PRO A 85 -14.17 -1.38 -14.36
CA PRO A 85 -13.96 -2.21 -15.53
C PRO A 85 -13.34 -3.58 -15.19
N GLY A 86 -13.99 -4.65 -15.65
CA GLY A 86 -13.55 -6.03 -15.40
C GLY A 86 -13.82 -6.59 -14.00
N ILE A 87 -14.34 -5.79 -13.06
CA ILE A 87 -14.64 -6.19 -11.69
C ILE A 87 -16.08 -5.79 -11.33
N HIS A 88 -16.89 -6.78 -11.00
CA HIS A 88 -18.29 -6.63 -10.62
C HIS A 88 -18.47 -7.12 -9.19
N GLY A 89 -18.33 -6.21 -8.23
CA GLY A 89 -18.32 -6.52 -6.79
C GLY A 89 -19.57 -7.25 -6.34
N ASP A 90 -20.74 -6.81 -6.78
CA ASP A 90 -22.01 -7.48 -6.50
C ASP A 90 -22.03 -8.94 -6.95
N ALA A 91 -21.45 -9.27 -8.10
CA ALA A 91 -21.39 -10.63 -8.60
C ALA A 91 -20.40 -11.47 -7.78
N ILE A 92 -19.26 -10.88 -7.37
CA ILE A 92 -18.26 -11.55 -6.52
C ILE A 92 -18.90 -11.88 -5.17
N LEU A 93 -19.52 -10.93 -4.49
CA LEU A 93 -20.15 -11.13 -3.19
C LEU A 93 -21.24 -12.21 -3.27
N ARG A 94 -22.13 -12.16 -4.26
CA ARG A 94 -23.16 -13.21 -4.46
C ARG A 94 -22.58 -14.60 -4.73
N HIS A 95 -21.43 -14.68 -5.43
CA HIS A 95 -20.78 -15.97 -5.72
C HIS A 95 -20.29 -16.66 -4.46
N PHE A 96 -19.67 -15.90 -3.53
CA PHE A 96 -19.05 -16.47 -2.34
C PHE A 96 -19.99 -16.59 -1.13
N ALA A 97 -21.14 -15.91 -1.13
CA ALA A 97 -22.10 -15.96 -0.02
C ALA A 97 -22.44 -17.38 0.46
N PRO A 98 -22.80 -18.34 -0.43
CA PRO A 98 -23.15 -19.70 0.02
C PRO A 98 -21.96 -20.43 0.67
N ALA A 99 -20.74 -20.22 0.19
CA ALA A 99 -19.54 -20.82 0.74
C ALA A 99 -19.21 -20.24 2.14
N ALA A 100 -19.31 -18.92 2.29
CA ALA A 100 -19.09 -18.24 3.54
C ALA A 100 -20.12 -18.65 4.60
N GLU A 101 -21.40 -18.66 4.28
CA GLU A 101 -22.49 -19.05 5.18
C GLU A 101 -22.45 -20.53 5.58
N ALA A 102 -21.81 -21.39 4.78
CA ALA A 102 -21.65 -22.81 5.08
C ALA A 102 -20.51 -23.10 6.09
N THR A 103 -19.64 -22.14 6.39
CA THR A 103 -18.50 -22.33 7.31
C THR A 103 -18.98 -22.58 8.74
N LYS A 104 -18.14 -23.26 9.54
CA LYS A 104 -18.48 -23.65 10.92
C LYS A 104 -17.64 -22.94 11.96
N THR A 105 -16.55 -22.29 11.54
CA THR A 105 -15.61 -21.62 12.43
C THR A 105 -15.13 -20.30 11.85
N PRO A 106 -14.75 -19.31 12.67
CA PRO A 106 -14.18 -18.06 12.19
C PRO A 106 -12.95 -18.22 11.27
N PRO A 107 -11.97 -19.11 11.52
CA PRO A 107 -10.86 -19.31 10.58
C PRO A 107 -11.33 -19.75 9.18
N GLN A 108 -12.23 -20.76 9.09
CA GLN A 108 -12.79 -21.18 7.79
C GLN A 108 -13.51 -20.04 7.07
N PHE A 109 -14.20 -19.18 7.83
CA PHE A 109 -14.87 -18.01 7.30
C PHE A 109 -13.87 -17.01 6.74
N ILE A 110 -12.79 -16.72 7.48
CA ILE A 110 -11.70 -15.83 7.03
C ILE A 110 -11.05 -16.35 5.75
N ASP A 111 -10.82 -17.66 5.62
CA ASP A 111 -10.29 -18.27 4.39
C ASP A 111 -11.18 -17.95 3.17
N VAL A 112 -12.51 -18.01 3.34
CA VAL A 112 -13.44 -17.64 2.25
C VAL A 112 -13.38 -16.15 1.97
N LEU A 113 -13.33 -15.29 2.99
CA LEU A 113 -13.22 -13.84 2.80
C LEU A 113 -11.91 -13.44 2.08
N GLN A 114 -10.82 -14.17 2.27
CA GLN A 114 -9.58 -13.96 1.54
C GLN A 114 -9.76 -14.25 0.04
N LEU A 115 -10.49 -15.32 -0.32
CA LEU A 115 -10.83 -15.58 -1.71
C LEU A 115 -11.71 -14.47 -2.30
N VAL A 116 -12.67 -13.96 -1.53
CA VAL A 116 -13.47 -12.78 -1.94
C VAL A 116 -12.54 -11.60 -2.26
N ALA A 117 -11.65 -11.25 -1.33
CA ALA A 117 -10.71 -10.13 -1.49
C ALA A 117 -9.83 -10.29 -2.74
N HIS A 118 -9.28 -11.49 -2.98
CA HIS A 118 -8.47 -11.79 -4.16
C HIS A 118 -9.25 -11.56 -5.47
N ASN A 119 -10.56 -11.85 -5.49
CA ASN A 119 -11.39 -11.65 -6.67
C ASN A 119 -11.67 -10.19 -7.00
N PHE A 120 -11.51 -9.27 -6.06
CA PHE A 120 -11.56 -7.85 -6.34
C PHE A 120 -10.32 -7.34 -7.09
N ALA A 121 -9.28 -8.16 -7.24
CA ALA A 121 -8.03 -7.81 -7.93
C ALA A 121 -7.48 -6.44 -7.46
N ASP A 122 -7.56 -6.19 -6.16
CA ASP A 122 -7.08 -4.99 -5.48
C ASP A 122 -6.09 -5.39 -4.39
N PRO A 123 -4.80 -5.07 -4.53
CA PRO A 123 -3.80 -5.38 -3.52
C PRO A 123 -4.02 -4.69 -2.16
N HIS A 124 -4.87 -3.67 -2.10
CA HIS A 124 -5.29 -3.02 -0.87
C HIS A 124 -6.41 -3.77 -0.13
N PHE A 125 -7.14 -4.66 -0.82
CA PHE A 125 -8.19 -5.44 -0.18
C PHE A 125 -7.57 -6.69 0.47
N ILE A 126 -7.30 -6.61 1.77
CA ILE A 126 -6.64 -7.67 2.54
C ILE A 126 -7.56 -8.10 3.69
N VAL A 127 -7.69 -9.42 3.87
CA VAL A 127 -8.44 -9.99 4.99
C VAL A 127 -7.52 -10.82 5.86
N GLY A 128 -7.48 -10.50 7.14
CA GLY A 128 -6.69 -11.19 8.15
C GLY A 128 -7.51 -11.57 9.39
N PRO A 129 -6.86 -12.15 10.41
CA PRO A 129 -5.42 -12.38 10.54
C PRO A 129 -4.89 -13.40 9.52
N LEU A 130 -3.68 -13.11 8.99
CA LEU A 130 -3.01 -14.02 8.04
C LEU A 130 -2.20 -15.07 8.82
N ASN A 131 -2.32 -16.32 8.39
CA ASN A 131 -1.53 -17.45 8.88
C ASN A 131 -0.39 -17.84 7.91
N ASP A 132 0.39 -18.88 8.25
CA ASP A 132 1.55 -19.30 7.46
C ASP A 132 1.16 -19.91 6.11
N ASP A 133 -0.04 -20.48 6.02
CA ASP A 133 -0.56 -21.11 4.81
C ASP A 133 -1.31 -20.16 3.87
N ASP A 134 -1.53 -18.90 4.29
CA ASP A 134 -2.16 -17.89 3.45
C ASP A 134 -1.20 -17.39 2.37
N TYR A 135 -1.75 -16.86 1.28
CA TYR A 135 -0.93 -16.24 0.26
C TYR A 135 -0.20 -14.99 0.80
N ALA A 136 1.02 -14.80 0.35
CA ALA A 136 1.78 -13.59 0.65
C ALA A 136 1.11 -12.36 0.02
N VAL A 137 1.12 -11.24 0.75
CA VAL A 137 0.49 -10.01 0.27
C VAL A 137 1.28 -9.44 -0.90
N PHE A 138 0.63 -9.38 -2.06
CA PHE A 138 1.15 -8.71 -3.25
C PHE A 138 0.81 -7.21 -3.18
N PRO A 139 1.70 -6.28 -3.59
CA PRO A 139 3.09 -6.49 -4.02
C PRO A 139 4.10 -6.47 -2.84
N THR A 140 3.65 -6.25 -1.62
CA THR A 140 4.51 -6.01 -0.44
C THR A 140 5.58 -7.08 -0.27
N SER A 141 5.18 -8.34 -0.31
CA SER A 141 6.09 -9.49 -0.16
C SER A 141 6.49 -10.12 -1.50
N ALA A 142 5.96 -9.65 -2.64
CA ALA A 142 6.27 -10.24 -3.94
C ALA A 142 7.70 -9.88 -4.42
N ASP A 143 8.28 -10.80 -5.17
CA ASP A 143 9.59 -10.63 -5.83
C ASP A 143 9.53 -10.80 -7.35
N LEU A 144 8.40 -11.24 -7.88
CA LEU A 144 8.12 -11.40 -9.30
C LEU A 144 6.83 -10.65 -9.65
N PHE A 145 6.84 -9.99 -10.80
CA PHE A 145 5.66 -9.41 -11.41
C PHE A 145 5.45 -10.06 -12.78
N ALA A 146 4.23 -10.52 -13.06
CA ALA A 146 3.89 -11.18 -14.31
C ALA A 146 2.63 -10.56 -14.92
N GLU A 147 2.57 -10.56 -16.24
CA GLU A 147 1.39 -10.19 -17.01
C GLU A 147 0.99 -11.30 -17.99
N GLY A 148 -0.32 -11.35 -18.26
CA GLY A 148 -0.91 -12.32 -19.16
C GLY A 148 -1.33 -11.75 -20.51
N VAL A 149 -1.03 -12.50 -21.57
CA VAL A 149 -1.61 -12.30 -22.90
C VAL A 149 -2.35 -13.58 -23.27
N GLY A 150 -3.67 -13.51 -23.32
CA GLY A 150 -4.52 -14.69 -23.48
C GLY A 150 -4.39 -15.63 -22.26
N GLU A 151 -3.91 -16.84 -22.49
CA GLU A 151 -3.69 -17.86 -21.45
C GLU A 151 -2.21 -18.04 -21.09
N SER A 152 -1.34 -17.24 -21.66
CA SER A 152 0.11 -17.27 -21.40
C SER A 152 0.52 -16.13 -20.49
N PHE A 153 1.36 -16.41 -19.51
CA PHE A 153 1.87 -15.44 -18.54
C PHE A 153 3.39 -15.38 -18.63
N SER A 154 3.94 -14.16 -18.60
CA SER A 154 5.37 -13.94 -18.64
C SER A 154 5.81 -13.04 -17.47
N ILE A 155 6.99 -13.32 -16.93
CA ILE A 155 7.62 -12.45 -15.95
C ILE A 155 7.96 -11.13 -16.64
N VAL A 156 7.44 -10.02 -16.14
CA VAL A 156 7.68 -8.67 -16.65
C VAL A 156 8.79 -8.01 -15.85
N ASP A 157 8.81 -8.25 -14.54
CA ASP A 157 9.83 -7.67 -13.66
C ASP A 157 10.24 -8.61 -12.54
N VAL A 158 11.47 -8.44 -12.04
CA VAL A 158 12.07 -9.22 -10.95
C VAL A 158 12.64 -8.24 -9.93
N ARG A 159 12.09 -8.30 -8.70
CA ARG A 159 12.48 -7.37 -7.65
C ARG A 159 13.94 -7.53 -7.25
N ARG A 160 14.66 -6.42 -7.20
CA ARG A 160 16.05 -6.36 -6.77
C ARG A 160 16.22 -6.98 -5.37
N ASP A 161 17.38 -7.58 -5.13
CA ASP A 161 17.77 -8.19 -3.86
C ASP A 161 16.90 -9.38 -3.42
N SER A 162 16.05 -9.90 -4.31
CA SER A 162 15.24 -11.09 -4.06
C SER A 162 16.00 -12.39 -4.34
N ASP A 163 15.49 -13.50 -3.79
CA ASP A 163 16.02 -14.84 -4.09
C ASP A 163 15.80 -15.19 -5.57
N ALA A 164 14.71 -14.73 -6.18
CA ALA A 164 14.44 -14.89 -7.61
C ALA A 164 15.52 -14.19 -8.46
N ALA A 165 15.89 -12.96 -8.14
CA ALA A 165 16.97 -12.24 -8.82
C ALA A 165 18.32 -12.93 -8.61
N ALA A 166 18.65 -13.34 -7.38
CA ALA A 166 19.89 -14.04 -7.04
C ALA A 166 20.04 -15.38 -7.78
N ARG A 167 18.93 -16.07 -8.07
CA ARG A 167 18.92 -17.33 -8.82
C ARG A 167 18.86 -17.14 -10.34
N GLY A 168 18.83 -15.91 -10.81
CA GLY A 168 18.89 -15.57 -12.23
C GLY A 168 17.54 -15.75 -12.95
N VAL A 169 16.41 -15.54 -12.27
CA VAL A 169 15.14 -15.30 -12.95
C VAL A 169 15.23 -13.96 -13.68
N THR A 170 14.80 -13.91 -14.92
CA THR A 170 14.90 -12.72 -15.78
C THR A 170 13.53 -12.35 -16.37
N PRO A 171 13.27 -11.06 -16.59
CA PRO A 171 12.12 -10.62 -17.38
C PRO A 171 12.08 -11.30 -18.76
N GLY A 172 10.86 -11.46 -19.31
CA GLY A 172 10.61 -12.15 -20.57
C GLY A 172 10.42 -13.66 -20.44
N ALA A 173 10.75 -14.27 -19.30
CA ALA A 173 10.55 -15.71 -19.09
C ALA A 173 9.06 -16.03 -18.96
N ARG A 174 8.59 -17.02 -19.74
CA ARG A 174 7.19 -17.49 -19.66
C ARG A 174 7.01 -18.45 -18.49
N VAL A 175 5.95 -18.27 -17.73
CA VAL A 175 5.58 -19.15 -16.62
C VAL A 175 5.01 -20.48 -17.18
N VAL A 176 5.62 -21.61 -16.79
CA VAL A 176 5.22 -22.96 -17.20
C VAL A 176 4.46 -23.66 -16.07
N THR A 177 5.05 -23.69 -14.86
CA THR A 177 4.36 -24.18 -13.65
C THR A 177 4.71 -23.37 -12.42
N ILE A 178 3.77 -23.35 -11.48
CA ILE A 178 3.91 -22.81 -10.13
C ILE A 178 3.51 -23.93 -9.16
N ASP A 179 4.43 -24.39 -8.31
CA ASP A 179 4.24 -25.49 -7.37
C ASP A 179 3.64 -26.75 -8.06
N GLY A 180 4.12 -27.06 -9.27
CA GLY A 180 3.68 -28.18 -10.08
C GLY A 180 2.33 -28.00 -10.81
N LEU A 181 1.65 -26.87 -10.61
CA LEU A 181 0.38 -26.53 -11.29
C LEU A 181 0.63 -25.71 -12.55
N SER A 182 -0.22 -25.88 -13.57
CA SER A 182 -0.25 -24.92 -14.69
C SER A 182 -0.65 -23.51 -14.18
N PRO A 183 -0.29 -22.43 -14.88
CA PRO A 183 -0.70 -21.08 -14.48
C PRO A 183 -2.21 -20.95 -14.27
N GLN A 184 -3.02 -21.57 -15.12
CA GLN A 184 -4.49 -21.55 -15.00
C GLN A 184 -4.95 -22.19 -13.68
N LEU A 185 -4.46 -23.39 -13.35
CA LEU A 185 -4.80 -24.07 -12.10
C LEU A 185 -4.27 -23.33 -10.85
N ALA A 186 -3.11 -22.71 -10.96
CA ALA A 186 -2.56 -21.89 -9.87
C ALA A 186 -3.44 -20.64 -9.60
N ILE A 187 -3.93 -19.99 -10.67
CA ILE A 187 -4.88 -18.87 -10.58
C ILE A 187 -6.22 -19.33 -10.00
N GLU A 188 -6.78 -20.44 -10.49
CA GLU A 188 -8.02 -21.01 -9.94
C GLU A 188 -7.90 -21.27 -8.44
N ARG A 189 -6.77 -21.83 -8.01
CA ARG A 189 -6.50 -22.09 -6.59
C ARG A 189 -6.39 -20.79 -5.77
N ALA A 190 -5.78 -19.75 -6.33
CA ALA A 190 -5.60 -18.45 -5.65
C ALA A 190 -6.89 -17.66 -5.53
N LEU A 191 -7.80 -17.81 -6.51
CA LEU A 191 -9.06 -17.06 -6.58
C LEU A 191 -10.30 -17.86 -6.18
N GLY A 192 -10.20 -19.19 -6.08
CA GLY A 192 -11.34 -20.05 -5.74
C GLY A 192 -12.42 -20.10 -6.81
N ARG A 193 -12.09 -19.79 -8.09
CA ARG A 193 -13.03 -19.74 -9.22
C ARG A 193 -12.40 -20.32 -10.49
N PRO A 194 -13.21 -20.92 -11.38
CA PRO A 194 -12.75 -21.44 -12.67
C PRO A 194 -12.09 -20.34 -13.52
N PHE A 195 -10.93 -20.63 -14.12
CA PHE A 195 -10.15 -19.66 -14.91
C PHE A 195 -10.97 -19.03 -16.07
N VAL A 196 -11.84 -19.81 -16.68
CA VAL A 196 -12.68 -19.34 -17.81
C VAL A 196 -13.70 -18.27 -17.42
N GLU A 197 -14.05 -18.17 -16.14
CA GLU A 197 -15.01 -17.20 -15.61
C GLU A 197 -14.34 -15.89 -15.18
N LEU A 198 -13.01 -15.85 -15.14
CA LEU A 198 -12.26 -14.72 -14.62
C LEU A 198 -12.05 -13.64 -15.69
N SER A 199 -12.17 -12.39 -15.30
CA SER A 199 -11.76 -11.25 -16.14
C SER A 199 -10.24 -11.22 -16.34
N ARG A 200 -9.76 -10.39 -17.26
CA ARG A 200 -8.33 -10.20 -17.48
C ARG A 200 -7.64 -9.66 -16.21
N GLU A 201 -8.28 -8.73 -15.53
CA GLU A 201 -7.79 -8.11 -14.29
C GLU A 201 -7.65 -9.17 -13.19
N GLN A 202 -8.65 -10.04 -13.03
CA GLN A 202 -8.61 -11.13 -12.08
C GLN A 202 -7.52 -12.15 -12.42
N LYS A 203 -7.34 -12.50 -13.70
CA LYS A 203 -6.26 -13.40 -14.15
C LYS A 203 -4.89 -12.84 -13.84
N ASN A 204 -4.67 -11.54 -14.09
CA ASN A 204 -3.41 -10.86 -13.77
C ASN A 204 -3.18 -10.76 -12.25
N ALA A 205 -4.19 -10.46 -11.46
CA ALA A 205 -4.07 -10.50 -10.01
C ALA A 205 -3.76 -11.91 -9.51
N GLY A 206 -4.49 -12.91 -10.00
CA GLY A 206 -4.34 -14.31 -9.59
C GLY A 206 -2.97 -14.90 -9.90
N ILE A 207 -2.37 -14.58 -11.07
CA ILE A 207 -1.01 -15.05 -11.38
C ILE A 207 0.03 -14.43 -10.43
N ASN A 208 -0.10 -13.14 -10.10
CA ASN A 208 0.82 -12.45 -9.19
C ASN A 208 0.69 -12.94 -7.75
N ILE A 209 -0.54 -13.24 -7.29
CA ILE A 209 -0.79 -13.88 -5.99
C ILE A 209 -0.16 -15.28 -5.97
N ALA A 210 -0.37 -16.08 -7.03
CA ALA A 210 0.19 -17.41 -7.11
C ALA A 210 1.73 -17.41 -7.16
N LEU A 211 2.35 -16.48 -7.88
CA LEU A 211 3.80 -16.29 -7.92
C LEU A 211 4.37 -15.80 -6.58
N ALA A 212 3.68 -14.94 -5.86
CA ALA A 212 4.07 -14.54 -4.51
C ALA A 212 4.06 -15.76 -3.55
N GLY A 213 3.21 -16.73 -3.80
CA GLY A 213 3.16 -18.00 -3.07
C GLY A 213 2.62 -17.86 -1.66
N ARG A 214 2.73 -18.95 -0.87
CA ARG A 214 2.31 -18.96 0.53
C ARG A 214 3.40 -18.38 1.43
N ARG A 215 3.02 -17.67 2.48
CA ARG A 215 3.88 -16.78 3.28
C ARG A 215 5.18 -17.39 3.75
N HIS A 216 5.14 -18.55 4.36
CA HIS A 216 6.33 -19.20 4.94
C HIS A 216 6.78 -20.45 4.18
N HIS A 217 6.27 -20.64 2.94
CA HIS A 217 6.58 -21.80 2.12
C HIS A 217 7.52 -21.46 0.95
N ARG A 218 8.41 -22.40 0.65
CA ARG A 218 9.20 -22.34 -0.56
C ARG A 218 8.30 -22.49 -1.79
N ARG A 219 8.74 -21.95 -2.91
CA ARG A 219 8.00 -21.96 -4.19
C ARG A 219 8.82 -22.66 -5.25
N SER A 220 8.22 -23.61 -5.95
CA SER A 220 8.82 -24.28 -7.11
C SER A 220 8.26 -23.67 -8.39
N LEU A 221 9.12 -23.04 -9.19
CA LEU A 221 8.74 -22.45 -10.46
C LEU A 221 9.45 -23.15 -11.62
N VAL A 222 8.73 -23.38 -12.71
CA VAL A 222 9.29 -23.76 -14.00
C VAL A 222 9.04 -22.63 -14.97
N LEU A 223 10.11 -22.05 -15.51
CA LEU A 223 10.06 -20.93 -16.44
C LEU A 223 10.73 -21.31 -17.76
N ALA A 224 10.21 -20.79 -18.89
CA ALA A 224 10.74 -21.00 -20.22
C ALA A 224 11.22 -19.69 -20.84
N SER A 225 12.45 -19.69 -21.36
CA SER A 225 13.06 -18.58 -22.11
C SER A 225 13.47 -19.09 -23.49
N GLY A 226 12.70 -18.76 -24.52
CA GLY A 226 12.88 -19.36 -25.84
C GLY A 226 12.64 -20.87 -25.80
N ALA A 227 13.63 -21.66 -26.21
CA ALA A 227 13.59 -23.13 -26.20
C ALA A 227 14.07 -23.73 -24.85
N GLU A 228 14.68 -22.92 -23.98
CA GLU A 228 15.21 -23.41 -22.70
C GLU A 228 14.13 -23.37 -21.61
N THR A 229 14.06 -24.42 -20.82
CA THR A 229 13.18 -24.51 -19.63
C THR A 229 14.07 -24.73 -18.41
N ARG A 230 13.84 -23.92 -17.35
CA ARG A 230 14.61 -23.97 -16.10
C ARG A 230 13.66 -24.09 -14.91
N SER A 231 14.08 -24.86 -13.91
CA SER A 231 13.38 -25.00 -12.64
C SER A 231 14.08 -24.15 -11.57
N PHE A 232 13.28 -23.50 -10.73
CA PHE A 232 13.73 -22.66 -9.65
C PHE A 232 13.03 -23.10 -8.36
N ASP A 233 13.80 -23.30 -7.30
CA ASP A 233 13.29 -23.52 -5.94
C ASP A 233 13.58 -22.26 -5.12
N LEU A 234 12.57 -21.40 -4.99
CA LEU A 234 12.69 -20.06 -4.40
C LEU A 234 12.35 -20.06 -2.91
N ALA A 235 13.04 -19.21 -2.17
CA ALA A 235 12.72 -18.94 -0.77
C ALA A 235 11.30 -18.33 -0.62
N PRO A 236 10.70 -18.43 0.59
CA PRO A 236 9.46 -17.72 0.89
C PRO A 236 9.62 -16.20 0.69
N THR A 237 8.61 -15.56 0.12
CA THR A 237 8.68 -14.12 -0.20
C THR A 237 8.66 -13.21 1.03
N ASN A 238 8.10 -13.65 2.14
CA ASN A 238 8.14 -12.88 3.38
C ASN A 238 9.57 -12.67 3.90
N ALA A 239 10.52 -13.59 3.62
CA ALA A 239 11.93 -13.40 3.96
C ALA A 239 12.55 -12.15 3.30
N LEU A 240 12.12 -11.81 2.07
CA LEU A 240 12.50 -10.56 1.42
C LEU A 240 11.92 -9.35 2.16
N ALA A 241 10.64 -9.37 2.51
CA ALA A 241 9.99 -8.29 3.25
C ALA A 241 10.69 -8.05 4.61
N ASP A 242 11.00 -9.11 5.35
CA ASP A 242 11.72 -9.04 6.62
C ASP A 242 13.13 -8.46 6.45
N SER A 243 13.84 -8.87 5.39
CA SER A 243 15.18 -8.34 5.08
C SER A 243 15.15 -6.84 4.77
N ILE A 244 14.12 -6.37 4.08
CA ILE A 244 13.93 -4.95 3.76
C ILE A 244 13.57 -4.16 5.02
N ALA A 245 12.69 -4.70 5.86
CA ALA A 245 12.29 -4.06 7.14
C ALA A 245 13.48 -3.88 8.10
N ALA A 246 14.50 -4.71 8.00
CA ALA A 246 15.74 -4.59 8.80
C ALA A 246 16.72 -3.53 8.26
N ARG A 247 16.49 -2.95 7.08
CA ARG A 247 17.37 -1.93 6.48
C ARG A 247 17.13 -0.54 7.07
N ALA A 248 18.09 0.37 6.85
CA ALA A 248 17.86 1.78 7.09
C ALA A 248 16.68 2.27 6.24
N PRO A 249 15.77 3.09 6.78
CA PRO A 249 14.57 3.53 6.05
C PRO A 249 14.88 4.34 4.80
N VAL A 250 16.03 5.00 4.77
CA VAL A 250 16.52 5.82 3.65
C VAL A 250 18.00 5.55 3.46
N THR A 251 18.41 5.30 2.22
CA THR A 251 19.81 5.12 1.83
C THR A 251 20.26 6.21 0.87
N VAL A 252 21.56 6.50 0.87
CA VAL A 252 22.17 7.53 0.01
C VAL A 252 23.31 6.92 -0.77
N ASP A 253 23.30 7.11 -2.09
CA ASP A 253 24.40 6.78 -2.98
C ASP A 253 24.89 8.06 -3.68
N ARG A 254 26.18 8.40 -3.50
CA ARG A 254 26.83 9.54 -4.16
C ARG A 254 27.59 9.04 -5.38
N ARG A 255 27.28 9.61 -6.53
CA ARG A 255 27.88 9.26 -7.80
C ARG A 255 28.76 10.37 -8.35
N PRO A 256 29.69 10.04 -9.26
CA PRO A 256 30.48 11.03 -9.97
C PRO A 256 29.63 12.10 -10.67
N GLY A 257 30.19 13.29 -10.88
CA GLY A 257 29.49 14.37 -11.59
C GLY A 257 28.47 15.13 -10.79
N GLY A 258 28.50 15.08 -9.43
CA GLY A 258 27.58 15.80 -8.57
C GLY A 258 26.16 15.26 -8.58
N VAL A 259 26.02 13.94 -8.72
CA VAL A 259 24.77 13.19 -8.67
C VAL A 259 24.61 12.53 -7.31
N ALA A 260 23.42 12.56 -6.74
CA ALA A 260 23.03 11.77 -5.60
C ALA A 260 21.77 10.96 -5.89
N VAL A 261 21.67 9.77 -5.29
CA VAL A 261 20.47 8.95 -5.29
C VAL A 261 20.04 8.77 -3.83
N ILE A 262 18.82 9.17 -3.52
CA ILE A 262 18.19 8.88 -2.23
C ILE A 262 17.12 7.83 -2.49
N ARG A 263 17.29 6.64 -1.89
CA ARG A 263 16.35 5.53 -2.00
C ARG A 263 15.57 5.37 -0.70
N ILE A 264 14.25 5.18 -0.83
CA ILE A 264 13.35 4.89 0.29
C ILE A 264 13.09 3.38 0.32
N GLU A 265 13.42 2.75 1.46
CA GLU A 265 13.40 1.29 1.62
C GLU A 265 12.12 0.85 2.33
N ASN A 266 10.97 0.92 1.62
CA ASN A 266 9.64 0.51 2.12
C ASN A 266 9.26 1.08 3.49
N SER A 267 9.56 2.34 3.71
CA SER A 267 9.43 2.99 5.01
C SER A 267 8.45 4.16 5.05
N LEU A 268 7.66 4.39 4.00
CA LEU A 268 6.71 5.51 3.92
C LEU A 268 5.60 5.44 4.99
N GLY A 269 5.37 4.28 5.62
CA GLY A 269 4.48 4.12 6.77
C GLY A 269 5.09 4.51 8.11
N ASN A 270 6.41 4.73 8.17
CA ASN A 270 7.12 5.05 9.40
C ASN A 270 7.44 6.55 9.48
N ASN A 271 6.90 7.25 10.48
CA ASN A 271 7.15 8.68 10.67
C ASN A 271 8.63 9.04 10.89
N ALA A 272 9.47 8.10 11.37
CA ALA A 272 10.91 8.31 11.46
C ALA A 272 11.58 8.54 10.09
N THR A 273 10.95 8.10 9.00
CA THR A 273 11.40 8.34 7.62
C THR A 273 11.48 9.84 7.31
N ILE A 274 10.66 10.69 7.92
CA ILE A 274 10.71 12.15 7.73
C ILE A 274 12.09 12.69 8.12
N GLN A 275 12.57 12.35 9.30
CA GLN A 275 13.87 12.80 9.79
C GLN A 275 15.03 12.12 9.04
N ALA A 276 14.89 10.84 8.71
CA ALA A 276 15.88 10.10 7.93
C ALA A 276 16.03 10.72 6.53
N PHE A 277 14.92 11.05 5.87
CA PHE A 277 14.94 11.70 4.55
C PHE A 277 15.53 13.13 4.62
N ALA A 278 15.14 13.93 5.61
CA ALA A 278 15.69 15.27 5.81
C ALA A 278 17.21 15.23 6.05
N GLY A 279 17.69 14.27 6.85
CA GLY A 279 19.11 14.03 7.08
C GLY A 279 19.85 13.60 5.80
N ALA A 280 19.27 12.67 5.05
CA ALA A 280 19.80 12.21 3.77
C ALA A 280 19.89 13.37 2.76
N LEU A 281 18.83 14.15 2.62
CA LEU A 281 18.78 15.32 1.74
C LEU A 281 19.81 16.38 2.13
N ASN A 282 19.95 16.66 3.43
CA ASN A 282 20.95 17.59 3.91
C ASN A 282 22.39 17.12 3.63
N SER A 283 22.63 15.80 3.73
CA SER A 283 23.95 15.24 3.40
C SER A 283 24.33 15.45 1.94
N VAL A 284 23.36 15.52 1.01
CA VAL A 284 23.58 15.68 -0.43
C VAL A 284 23.16 17.04 -0.99
N ARG A 285 22.97 18.03 -0.15
CA ARG A 285 22.49 19.37 -0.57
C ARG A 285 23.39 20.09 -1.58
N ASP A 286 24.66 19.69 -1.64
CA ASP A 286 25.68 20.16 -2.59
C ASP A 286 25.61 19.46 -3.95
N SER A 287 24.87 18.37 -4.07
CA SER A 287 24.66 17.69 -5.33
C SER A 287 23.80 18.53 -6.27
N ARG A 288 24.18 18.57 -7.54
CA ARG A 288 23.46 19.35 -8.56
C ARG A 288 22.26 18.59 -9.12
N ARG A 289 22.29 17.26 -9.04
CA ARG A 289 21.29 16.34 -9.55
C ARG A 289 20.92 15.33 -8.48
N LEU A 290 19.63 15.14 -8.27
CA LEU A 290 19.10 14.22 -7.28
C LEU A 290 18.12 13.27 -7.94
N VAL A 291 18.30 11.99 -7.68
CA VAL A 291 17.32 10.94 -7.98
C VAL A 291 16.65 10.55 -6.65
N ILE A 292 15.33 10.56 -6.61
CA ILE A 292 14.56 9.96 -5.53
C ILE A 292 14.07 8.62 -6.05
N ASP A 293 14.50 7.52 -5.43
CA ASP A 293 14.18 6.17 -5.86
C ASP A 293 13.10 5.57 -4.96
N LEU A 294 11.88 5.45 -5.50
CA LEU A 294 10.71 4.86 -4.85
C LEU A 294 10.44 3.42 -5.28
N ARG A 295 11.31 2.81 -6.08
CA ARG A 295 11.12 1.47 -6.63
C ARG A 295 11.12 0.35 -5.58
N ASN A 296 11.29 0.66 -4.31
CA ASN A 296 11.18 -0.29 -3.21
C ASN A 296 10.25 0.20 -2.09
N THR A 297 9.08 0.73 -2.47
CA THR A 297 8.05 1.22 -1.54
C THR A 297 6.69 0.52 -1.75
N PRO A 298 6.63 -0.84 -1.78
CA PRO A 298 5.43 -1.57 -2.17
C PRO A 298 4.29 -1.49 -1.16
N SER A 299 4.59 -1.27 0.12
CA SER A 299 3.55 -1.16 1.16
C SER A 299 2.97 0.25 1.26
N GLY A 300 3.58 1.24 0.60
CA GLY A 300 3.16 2.63 0.73
C GLY A 300 3.33 3.18 2.14
N GLY A 301 2.38 4.03 2.58
CA GLY A 301 2.44 4.68 3.88
C GLY A 301 1.39 5.76 4.09
N ASN A 302 1.74 6.78 4.86
CA ASN A 302 0.83 7.86 5.22
C ASN A 302 1.21 9.21 4.59
N THR A 303 0.22 10.09 4.47
CA THR A 303 0.36 11.42 3.86
C THR A 303 1.24 12.36 4.67
N THR A 304 1.43 12.14 5.98
CA THR A 304 2.34 12.94 6.81
C THR A 304 3.79 12.74 6.37
N VAL A 305 4.19 11.49 6.13
CA VAL A 305 5.54 11.19 5.61
C VAL A 305 5.70 11.74 4.19
N ALA A 306 4.69 11.58 3.34
CA ALA A 306 4.72 12.12 1.98
C ALA A 306 4.90 13.64 1.97
N ARG A 307 4.14 14.39 2.78
CA ARG A 307 4.30 15.85 2.91
C ARG A 307 5.66 16.23 3.51
N GLY A 308 6.16 15.43 4.47
CA GLY A 308 7.49 15.61 5.06
C GLY A 308 8.63 15.48 4.05
N ILE A 309 8.45 14.64 3.02
CA ILE A 309 9.39 14.50 1.90
C ILE A 309 9.17 15.60 0.86
N LEU A 310 7.95 15.75 0.37
CA LEU A 310 7.61 16.63 -0.74
C LEU A 310 7.84 18.11 -0.41
N GLY A 311 7.66 18.52 0.87
CA GLY A 311 7.81 19.90 1.32
C GLY A 311 9.20 20.50 1.09
N HIS A 312 10.25 19.68 0.97
CA HIS A 312 11.61 20.15 0.64
C HIS A 312 11.77 20.60 -0.82
N PHE A 313 10.76 20.36 -1.68
CA PHE A 313 10.83 20.63 -3.12
C PHE A 313 9.89 21.74 -3.58
N VAL A 314 9.07 22.29 -2.69
CA VAL A 314 8.14 23.40 -2.99
C VAL A 314 8.58 24.71 -2.33
N ASP A 315 8.17 25.85 -2.89
CA ASP A 315 8.44 27.19 -2.37
C ASP A 315 7.19 27.88 -1.83
N ARG A 316 6.04 27.32 -2.10
CA ARG A 316 4.72 27.76 -1.65
C ARG A 316 3.82 26.55 -1.51
N GLU A 317 2.61 26.77 -1.06
CA GLU A 317 1.57 25.75 -1.05
C GLU A 317 1.27 25.22 -2.46
N HIS A 318 1.16 23.88 -2.59
CA HIS A 318 0.76 23.19 -3.81
C HIS A 318 -0.25 22.10 -3.51
N PRO A 319 -1.36 21.98 -4.28
CA PRO A 319 -2.19 20.79 -4.28
C PRO A 319 -1.42 19.62 -4.89
N TYR A 320 -1.60 18.41 -4.35
CA TYR A 320 -0.90 17.25 -4.90
C TYR A 320 -1.76 16.02 -5.12
N GLN A 321 -2.88 15.87 -4.40
CA GLN A 321 -3.77 14.72 -4.49
C GLN A 321 -5.21 15.12 -4.23
N ILE A 322 -6.15 14.52 -4.95
CA ILE A 322 -7.59 14.69 -4.76
C ILE A 322 -8.16 13.39 -4.21
N HIS A 323 -9.06 13.50 -3.24
CA HIS A 323 -9.78 12.40 -2.60
C HIS A 323 -11.26 12.51 -2.86
N VAL A 324 -11.91 11.38 -3.16
CA VAL A 324 -13.37 11.22 -3.21
C VAL A 324 -13.74 10.06 -2.29
N VAL A 325 -14.77 10.22 -1.46
CA VAL A 325 -15.22 9.23 -0.48
C VAL A 325 -16.60 8.71 -0.88
N PRO A 326 -16.69 7.70 -1.76
CA PRO A 326 -17.99 7.21 -2.26
C PRO A 326 -18.87 6.61 -1.17
N GLY A 327 -18.26 6.11 -0.07
CA GLY A 327 -18.98 5.55 1.07
C GLY A 327 -19.89 6.56 1.75
N GLU A 328 -19.45 7.81 1.92
CA GLU A 328 -20.29 8.87 2.52
C GLU A 328 -21.50 9.20 1.64
N GLU A 329 -21.31 9.24 0.33
CA GLU A 329 -22.41 9.46 -0.61
C GLU A 329 -23.43 8.31 -0.57
N ARG A 330 -22.96 7.05 -0.51
CA ARG A 330 -23.82 5.87 -0.38
C ARG A 330 -24.60 5.87 0.94
N GLN A 331 -23.94 6.26 2.03
CA GLN A 331 -24.52 6.22 3.37
C GLN A 331 -25.48 7.40 3.64
N PHE A 332 -25.09 8.60 3.20
CA PHE A 332 -25.78 9.84 3.60
C PHE A 332 -26.41 10.60 2.43
N GLY A 333 -26.20 10.19 1.18
CA GLY A 333 -26.60 10.94 -0.01
C GLY A 333 -25.83 12.25 -0.21
N VAL A 334 -24.67 12.39 0.47
CA VAL A 334 -23.85 13.62 0.45
C VAL A 334 -22.47 13.28 -0.11
N PRO A 335 -22.14 13.75 -1.33
CA PRO A 335 -20.82 13.50 -1.91
C PRO A 335 -19.72 14.24 -1.14
N ARG A 336 -18.59 13.57 -0.90
CA ARG A 336 -17.41 14.17 -0.29
C ARG A 336 -16.21 14.12 -1.24
N LYS A 337 -15.62 15.30 -1.45
CA LYS A 337 -14.38 15.48 -2.21
C LYS A 337 -13.50 16.51 -1.52
N PHE A 338 -12.20 16.22 -1.38
CA PHE A 338 -11.24 17.18 -0.85
C PHE A 338 -9.89 17.08 -1.56
N VAL A 339 -9.03 18.07 -1.34
CA VAL A 339 -7.70 18.16 -1.95
C VAL A 339 -6.66 18.24 -0.84
N GLU A 340 -5.61 17.44 -0.94
CA GLU A 340 -4.46 17.56 -0.07
C GLU A 340 -3.43 18.53 -0.64
N TYR A 341 -2.81 19.30 0.26
CA TYR A 341 -1.79 20.29 -0.04
C TYR A 341 -0.47 19.97 0.66
N VAL A 342 0.63 20.29 0.01
CA VAL A 342 1.96 20.32 0.59
C VAL A 342 2.41 21.75 0.80
N LEU A 343 3.06 22.01 1.94
CA LEU A 343 3.65 23.30 2.31
C LEU A 343 5.18 23.20 2.34
N PRO A 344 5.90 24.31 2.13
CA PRO A 344 7.37 24.33 2.17
C PRO A 344 7.95 23.89 3.51
N ILE A 345 9.00 23.07 3.45
CA ILE A 345 9.83 22.65 4.60
C ILE A 345 11.28 23.05 4.31
N ALA A 346 11.92 23.71 5.29
CA ALA A 346 13.34 24.05 5.21
C ALA A 346 14.24 22.87 5.65
N PRO A 347 15.44 22.69 5.05
CA PRO A 347 15.97 23.44 3.91
C PRO A 347 15.36 22.97 2.59
N ARG A 348 15.12 23.91 1.66
CA ARG A 348 14.65 23.55 0.31
C ARG A 348 15.81 23.05 -0.56
N TYR A 349 15.60 21.96 -1.28
CA TYR A 349 16.51 21.50 -2.33
C TYR A 349 16.30 22.30 -3.62
N ARG A 350 17.41 22.70 -4.30
CA ARG A 350 17.36 23.60 -5.46
C ARG A 350 17.99 22.99 -6.73
N GLY A 351 18.58 21.81 -6.63
CA GLY A 351 19.13 21.10 -7.78
C GLY A 351 18.05 20.51 -8.69
N LYS A 352 18.47 19.92 -9.80
CA LYS A 352 17.58 19.15 -10.66
C LYS A 352 17.17 17.85 -9.96
N VAL A 353 15.90 17.46 -10.06
CA VAL A 353 15.35 16.26 -9.42
C VAL A 353 14.62 15.41 -10.45
N ILE A 354 14.71 14.11 -10.34
CA ILE A 354 13.85 13.13 -11.00
C ILE A 354 13.46 12.04 -10.00
N VAL A 355 12.25 11.51 -10.12
CA VAL A 355 11.73 10.48 -9.23
C VAL A 355 11.53 9.18 -10.01
N LEU A 356 12.01 8.06 -9.45
CA LEU A 356 11.86 6.73 -10.03
C LEU A 356 10.76 5.95 -9.34
N GLY A 357 9.88 5.32 -10.14
CA GLY A 357 8.88 4.36 -9.69
C GLY A 357 8.89 3.10 -10.54
N GLY A 358 8.20 2.06 -10.10
CA GLY A 358 8.09 0.78 -10.79
C GLY A 358 7.04 -0.13 -10.15
N HIS A 359 7.01 -1.40 -10.53
CA HIS A 359 6.00 -2.37 -10.09
C HIS A 359 5.93 -2.57 -8.57
N TRP A 360 6.98 -2.21 -7.83
CA TRP A 360 6.99 -2.20 -6.36
C TRP A 360 6.97 -0.77 -5.79
N THR A 361 6.33 0.16 -6.51
CA THR A 361 5.95 1.48 -5.98
C THR A 361 4.45 1.46 -5.74
N GLY A 362 4.02 1.29 -4.49
CA GLY A 362 2.61 1.07 -4.14
C GLY A 362 2.05 2.13 -3.20
N SER A 363 0.75 2.28 -3.19
CA SER A 363 -0.02 3.09 -2.23
C SER A 363 0.51 4.53 -2.13
N MET A 364 1.06 4.96 -0.97
CA MET A 364 1.64 6.31 -0.83
C MET A 364 2.88 6.53 -1.71
N GLY A 365 3.57 5.46 -2.14
CA GLY A 365 4.60 5.55 -3.16
C GLY A 365 4.03 6.08 -4.48
N GLU A 366 2.87 5.56 -4.90
CA GLU A 366 2.12 6.06 -6.07
C GLU A 366 1.62 7.49 -5.83
N GLY A 367 1.18 7.79 -4.58
CA GLY A 367 0.82 9.14 -4.16
C GLY A 367 1.97 10.13 -4.31
N LEU A 368 3.21 9.73 -3.96
CA LEU A 368 4.40 10.56 -4.18
C LEU A 368 4.72 10.73 -5.67
N MET A 369 4.53 9.71 -6.51
CA MET A 369 4.75 9.84 -7.95
C MET A 369 3.82 10.90 -8.56
N ILE A 370 2.51 10.86 -8.29
CA ILE A 370 1.57 11.89 -8.75
C ILE A 370 1.86 13.26 -8.12
N ALA A 371 2.32 13.29 -6.86
CA ALA A 371 2.63 14.53 -6.15
C ALA A 371 3.86 15.24 -6.73
N PHE A 372 4.94 14.51 -7.00
CA PHE A 372 6.12 15.08 -7.67
C PHE A 372 5.78 15.58 -9.09
N ASN A 373 4.97 14.81 -9.83
CA ASN A 373 4.46 15.25 -11.14
C ASN A 373 3.61 16.54 -11.02
N ALA A 374 2.77 16.65 -9.99
CA ALA A 374 1.93 17.82 -9.74
C ALA A 374 2.73 19.10 -9.49
N ILE A 375 3.89 19.01 -8.84
CA ILE A 375 4.80 20.15 -8.57
C ILE A 375 5.84 20.36 -9.68
N GLY A 376 5.70 19.67 -10.83
CA GLY A 376 6.55 19.84 -12.01
C GLY A 376 7.91 19.14 -11.94
N ILE A 377 8.10 18.19 -11.04
CA ILE A 377 9.30 17.33 -10.99
C ILE A 377 9.08 16.10 -11.87
N PRO A 378 9.95 15.85 -12.86
CA PRO A 378 9.80 14.72 -13.79
C PRO A 378 9.86 13.38 -13.06
N THR A 379 9.09 12.43 -13.57
CA THR A 379 9.01 11.05 -13.09
C THR A 379 9.47 10.08 -14.17
N ALA A 380 10.10 8.97 -13.77
CA ALA A 380 10.55 7.94 -14.71
C ALA A 380 10.30 6.54 -14.13
N GLY A 381 10.10 5.56 -14.99
CA GLY A 381 9.92 4.17 -14.60
C GLY A 381 8.88 3.40 -15.39
N SER A 382 8.56 2.21 -14.92
CA SER A 382 7.50 1.36 -15.45
C SER A 382 6.12 1.71 -14.87
N GLN A 383 5.13 0.88 -15.15
CA GLN A 383 3.86 0.91 -14.42
C GLN A 383 4.09 0.75 -12.92
N LEU A 384 3.21 1.34 -12.13
CA LEU A 384 3.26 1.24 -10.67
C LEU A 384 2.47 0.00 -10.18
N ALA A 385 2.34 -0.15 -8.87
CA ALA A 385 1.70 -1.33 -8.29
C ALA A 385 0.16 -1.36 -8.42
N HIS A 386 -0.48 -0.26 -8.82
CA HIS A 386 -1.93 -0.11 -9.02
C HIS A 386 -2.78 -0.43 -7.80
N LEU A 387 -2.32 -0.03 -6.60
CA LEU A 387 -3.10 -0.16 -5.38
C LEU A 387 -4.24 0.85 -5.37
N LEU A 388 -5.45 0.38 -5.09
CA LEU A 388 -6.65 1.20 -5.21
C LEU A 388 -6.92 2.00 -3.92
N GLY A 389 -6.91 3.32 -4.04
CA GLY A 389 -7.39 4.24 -3.03
C GLY A 389 -6.54 4.38 -1.77
N ALA A 390 -7.13 5.03 -0.77
CA ALA A 390 -6.62 5.06 0.59
C ALA A 390 -7.37 4.07 1.46
N LEU A 391 -6.64 3.41 2.38
CA LEU A 391 -7.17 2.34 3.20
C LEU A 391 -8.01 2.84 4.36
N SER A 392 -9.10 2.11 4.68
CA SER A 392 -9.60 1.95 6.05
C SER A 392 -9.23 0.56 6.57
N ASN A 393 -9.17 0.45 7.90
CA ASN A 393 -8.90 -0.79 8.62
C ASN A 393 -10.11 -1.08 9.50
N GLU A 394 -10.83 -2.15 9.19
CA GLU A 394 -12.07 -2.52 9.87
C GLU A 394 -11.89 -3.82 10.63
N GLN A 395 -12.54 -3.92 11.79
CA GLN A 395 -12.61 -5.14 12.59
C GLN A 395 -14.04 -5.65 12.57
N LEU A 396 -14.24 -6.85 12.03
CA LEU A 396 -15.56 -7.51 12.06
C LEU A 396 -15.77 -8.17 13.42
N GLU A 397 -16.84 -7.78 14.11
CA GLU A 397 -17.09 -8.24 15.49
C GLU A 397 -17.46 -9.72 15.54
N ARG A 398 -18.24 -10.20 14.55
CA ARG A 398 -18.79 -11.57 14.57
C ARG A 398 -17.74 -12.65 14.24
N SER A 399 -16.82 -12.34 13.35
CA SER A 399 -15.80 -13.30 12.92
C SER A 399 -14.42 -13.05 13.52
N GLY A 400 -14.17 -11.85 14.04
CA GLY A 400 -12.83 -11.40 14.42
C GLY A 400 -11.92 -11.13 13.22
N ALA A 401 -12.47 -11.11 12.00
CA ALA A 401 -11.68 -10.77 10.81
C ALA A 401 -11.29 -9.29 10.81
N ARG A 402 -10.06 -8.99 10.43
CA ARG A 402 -9.62 -7.65 10.07
C ARG A 402 -9.72 -7.50 8.56
N VAL A 403 -10.33 -6.42 8.11
CA VAL A 403 -10.50 -6.10 6.70
C VAL A 403 -9.85 -4.76 6.40
N ASP A 404 -8.82 -4.77 5.57
CA ASP A 404 -8.22 -3.57 4.99
C ASP A 404 -8.82 -3.39 3.60
N LEU A 405 -9.39 -2.23 3.29
CA LEU A 405 -10.02 -1.97 1.98
C LEU A 405 -9.85 -0.52 1.55
N GLY A 406 -9.78 -0.29 0.22
CA GLY A 406 -9.69 1.03 -0.38
C GLY A 406 -11.01 1.80 -0.26
N GLU A 407 -11.14 2.66 0.72
CA GLU A 407 -12.36 3.45 0.98
C GLU A 407 -12.43 4.70 0.12
N GLU A 408 -11.32 5.41 -0.02
CA GLU A 408 -11.24 6.66 -0.77
C GLU A 408 -10.69 6.41 -2.17
N GLN A 409 -11.34 6.95 -3.19
CA GLN A 409 -10.79 7.02 -4.53
C GLN A 409 -9.80 8.18 -4.62
N LEU A 410 -8.63 7.93 -5.19
CA LEU A 410 -7.55 8.89 -5.27
C LEU A 410 -7.29 9.32 -6.72
N PHE A 411 -7.04 10.62 -6.91
CA PHE A 411 -6.80 11.22 -8.21
C PHE A 411 -5.60 12.15 -8.16
N ASP A 412 -4.93 12.32 -9.30
CA ASP A 412 -3.99 13.42 -9.48
C ASP A 412 -4.73 14.78 -9.49
N VAL A 413 -3.99 15.87 -9.46
CA VAL A 413 -4.58 17.24 -9.46
C VAL A 413 -5.30 17.60 -10.75
N ARG A 414 -5.17 16.80 -11.81
CA ARG A 414 -5.88 16.95 -13.08
C ARG A 414 -7.16 16.10 -13.12
N GLY A 415 -7.43 15.33 -12.07
CA GLY A 415 -8.60 14.47 -11.94
C GLY A 415 -8.47 13.10 -12.61
N ARG A 416 -7.26 12.65 -12.95
CA ARG A 416 -7.02 11.28 -13.43
C ARG A 416 -6.89 10.33 -12.25
N PRO A 417 -7.53 9.14 -12.27
CA PRO A 417 -7.36 8.13 -11.24
C PRO A 417 -5.87 7.82 -11.01
N ARG A 418 -5.46 7.73 -9.73
CA ARG A 418 -4.05 7.50 -9.35
C ARG A 418 -3.51 6.20 -9.94
N GLU A 419 -4.31 5.15 -9.92
CA GLU A 419 -3.97 3.84 -10.46
C GLU A 419 -3.70 3.84 -11.98
N ASN A 420 -4.11 4.88 -12.70
CA ASN A 420 -3.83 5.06 -14.12
C ASN A 420 -2.62 5.97 -14.39
N PHE A 421 -1.83 6.28 -13.36
CA PHE A 421 -0.65 7.12 -13.53
C PHE A 421 0.46 6.37 -14.29
N ILE A 422 1.01 7.03 -15.29
CA ILE A 422 2.17 6.57 -16.05
C ILE A 422 3.27 7.63 -15.88
N PRO A 423 4.51 7.24 -15.51
CA PRO A 423 5.63 8.16 -15.41
C PRO A 423 5.91 8.92 -16.72
N ASP A 424 6.39 10.17 -16.62
CA ASP A 424 6.67 11.03 -17.79
C ASP A 424 7.67 10.39 -18.75
N ILE A 425 8.64 9.65 -18.20
CA ILE A 425 9.62 8.87 -18.95
C ILE A 425 9.29 7.40 -18.69
N HIS A 426 8.39 6.85 -19.52
CA HIS A 426 7.98 5.46 -19.41
C HIS A 426 9.09 4.53 -19.91
N ILE A 427 9.43 3.52 -19.10
CA ILE A 427 10.47 2.53 -19.39
C ILE A 427 9.96 1.18 -18.88
N GLU A 428 9.68 0.27 -19.81
CA GLU A 428 9.30 -1.11 -19.50
C GLU A 428 10.54 -1.91 -19.03
N GLY A 429 10.34 -2.71 -17.98
CA GLY A 429 11.25 -3.74 -17.50
C GLY A 429 12.58 -3.25 -16.89
N GLU A 430 13.12 -4.04 -15.98
CA GLU A 430 14.44 -3.96 -15.37
C GLU A 430 14.63 -2.91 -14.26
N GLU A 431 14.20 -3.27 -13.06
CA GLU A 431 14.62 -2.55 -11.84
C GLU A 431 16.15 -2.65 -11.54
N GLY A 432 16.89 -3.30 -12.37
CA GLY A 432 18.33 -3.52 -12.23
C GLY A 432 18.68 -5.01 -12.16
N SER A 433 19.53 -5.40 -13.07
CA SER A 433 20.16 -6.72 -13.09
C SER A 433 21.52 -6.67 -12.37
N ALA A 434 22.15 -7.82 -12.19
CA ALA A 434 23.55 -7.91 -11.75
C ALA A 434 24.51 -7.13 -12.66
N GLN A 435 24.08 -6.68 -13.84
CA GLN A 435 24.84 -5.99 -14.86
C GLN A 435 24.64 -4.46 -14.87
N GLY A 436 23.85 -3.90 -13.95
CA GLY A 436 23.61 -2.45 -13.84
C GLY A 436 22.17 -2.08 -13.52
N ASP A 437 21.88 -0.79 -13.63
CA ASP A 437 20.54 -0.21 -13.44
C ASP A 437 20.18 0.66 -14.64
N PRO A 438 19.69 0.05 -15.75
CA PRO A 438 19.39 0.76 -17.00
C PRO A 438 18.36 1.87 -16.81
N LEU A 439 17.37 1.68 -15.95
CA LEU A 439 16.37 2.67 -15.63
C LEU A 439 16.97 3.90 -14.96
N LEU A 440 17.82 3.69 -13.93
CA LEU A 440 18.52 4.78 -13.27
C LEU A 440 19.44 5.52 -14.24
N GLU A 441 20.21 4.80 -15.09
CA GLU A 441 21.08 5.41 -16.08
C GLU A 441 20.29 6.24 -17.12
N ARG A 442 19.11 5.79 -17.52
CA ARG A 442 18.25 6.54 -18.42
C ARG A 442 17.66 7.79 -17.74
N ALA A 443 17.25 7.68 -16.48
CA ALA A 443 16.78 8.82 -15.70
C ALA A 443 17.89 9.87 -15.50
N LEU A 444 19.12 9.43 -15.24
CA LEU A 444 20.28 10.32 -15.13
C LEU A 444 20.59 11.06 -16.43
N ARG A 445 20.46 10.39 -17.58
CA ARG A 445 20.59 11.06 -18.91
C ARG A 445 19.50 12.11 -19.13
N ALA A 446 18.29 11.88 -18.65
CA ALA A 446 17.18 12.84 -18.75
C ALA A 446 17.38 14.08 -17.87
N LEU A 447 18.14 13.98 -16.79
CA LEU A 447 18.51 15.13 -15.96
C LEU A 447 19.57 16.04 -16.61
N GLY A 448 20.26 15.60 -17.61
CA GLY A 448 21.26 16.36 -18.38
C GLY A 448 22.56 16.52 -17.65
#